data_57e49c9a4419a82ebc50defec5a7d9c8
#
_entry.id   57e49c9a4419a82ebc50defec5a7d9c8
#
_cell.length_a   1.000
_cell.length_b   1.000
_cell.length_c   1.000
_cell.angle_alpha   90.00
_cell.angle_beta   90.00
_cell.angle_gamma   90.00
#
_symmetry.space_group_name_H-M   'P 1'
#
loop_
_entity.id
_entity.type
_entity.pdbx_description
1 polymer ?
#
loop_
_entity_poly.entity_id
_entity_poly.type
_entity_poly.pdbx_seq_one_letter_code
_entity_poly.pdbx_strand_id
1 'polypeptide(L)'
;MSYPASIYNATTLKQEIFSKLRLQKKKELLRDVEALKDYTLHIENGEHVGVIGHNGSGKSTLLKTIAGVYPVVSGTVDVKGSIHSLFDLGLGFDLESSGRENIIYRGLLLGATPAEIEAKSQEIIDFADLGEFIDYPIKSYSSGMLVRLAFSVSTSLTGDILLLDEVVGAGDASFMAKAQRRMKELMNGSKIMVFVTHNTTLVQQVCNRVIMMDHGRIVKDGKPDEVVAFYKKAMCAP
;
A
#
# COMPACT_ATOMS: atom_id res chain seq x y z
N MET A 1 2.09 1.53 -18.85
CA MET A 1 1.27 2.46 -18.10
C MET A 1 2.04 3.74 -17.90
N SER A 2 1.57 4.89 -18.40
CA SER A 2 2.20 6.20 -18.21
C SER A 2 1.30 7.10 -17.36
N TYR A 3 1.88 7.91 -16.47
CA TYR A 3 1.19 8.93 -15.71
C TYR A 3 2.00 10.22 -15.70
N PRO A 4 1.33 11.41 -15.71
CA PRO A 4 2.04 12.67 -15.62
C PRO A 4 2.63 12.85 -14.21
N ALA A 5 3.93 13.03 -14.12
CA ALA A 5 4.59 13.43 -12.90
C ALA A 5 4.35 14.93 -12.67
N SER A 6 3.26 15.29 -11.99
CA SER A 6 3.00 16.67 -11.61
C SER A 6 3.59 16.93 -10.22
N ILE A 7 4.61 17.79 -10.17
CA ILE A 7 5.10 18.35 -8.91
C ILE A 7 4.14 19.45 -8.51
N TYR A 8 3.25 19.15 -7.56
CA TYR A 8 2.41 20.15 -6.90
C TYR A 8 3.28 21.00 -5.98
N ASN A 9 3.68 22.16 -6.46
CA ASN A 9 4.17 23.23 -5.59
C ASN A 9 2.97 24.11 -5.24
N ALA A 10 2.66 24.24 -3.93
CA ALA A 10 1.72 25.24 -3.44
C ALA A 10 2.23 26.64 -3.83
N THR A 11 1.64 27.22 -4.86
CA THR A 11 2.07 28.50 -5.41
C THR A 11 1.31 29.63 -4.71
N THR A 12 2.03 30.52 -4.06
CA THR A 12 1.51 31.81 -3.58
C THR A 12 1.08 32.68 -4.79
N LEU A 13 0.07 33.55 -4.59
CA LEU A 13 -0.51 34.45 -5.60
C LEU A 13 0.54 35.23 -6.44
N LYS A 14 1.72 35.53 -5.87
CA LYS A 14 2.85 36.13 -6.57
C LYS A 14 3.44 35.24 -7.67
N GLN A 15 3.41 33.93 -7.51
CA GLN A 15 3.94 32.98 -8.51
C GLN A 15 2.98 32.76 -9.67
N GLU A 16 1.67 32.95 -9.47
CA GLU A 16 0.68 32.89 -10.55
C GLU A 16 0.83 34.04 -11.56
N ILE A 17 1.17 35.24 -11.07
CA ILE A 17 1.40 36.42 -11.93
C ILE A 17 2.68 36.25 -12.79
N PHE A 18 3.74 35.69 -12.20
CA PHE A 18 4.97 35.35 -12.91
C PHE A 18 4.85 34.17 -13.86
N SER A 19 3.92 33.25 -13.62
CA SER A 19 3.70 32.07 -14.47
C SER A 19 3.00 32.46 -15.80
N LYS A 20 2.13 33.47 -15.78
CA LYS A 20 1.48 33.98 -17.01
C LYS A 20 2.44 34.64 -18.00
N LEU A 21 3.57 35.16 -17.54
CA LEU A 21 4.63 35.72 -18.39
C LEU A 21 5.63 34.68 -18.93
N ARG A 22 5.59 33.42 -18.43
CA ARG A 22 6.49 32.32 -18.83
C ARG A 22 5.78 31.17 -19.53
N LEU A 23 4.61 31.37 -20.12
CA LEU A 23 3.75 30.33 -20.71
C LEU A 23 4.35 29.50 -21.84
N GLN A 24 5.50 29.88 -22.41
CA GLN A 24 6.14 29.10 -23.47
C GLN A 24 7.14 28.03 -23.00
N LYS A 25 7.61 28.04 -21.72
CA LYS A 25 8.61 27.05 -21.20
C LYS A 25 8.04 25.92 -20.38
N LYS A 26 6.73 25.90 -20.09
CA LYS A 26 6.12 24.93 -19.19
C LYS A 26 5.70 23.60 -19.84
N LYS A 27 5.74 23.51 -21.16
CA LYS A 27 5.39 22.30 -21.92
C LYS A 27 6.48 21.21 -21.91
N GLU A 28 7.72 21.56 -21.57
CA GLU A 28 8.86 20.63 -21.59
C GLU A 28 9.10 19.86 -20.26
N LEU A 29 8.36 20.16 -19.19
CA LEU A 29 8.59 19.58 -17.84
C LEU A 29 7.64 18.43 -17.48
N LEU A 30 6.65 18.13 -18.29
CA LEU A 30 5.80 16.95 -18.11
C LEU A 30 6.39 15.81 -18.94
N ARG A 31 7.28 15.04 -18.35
CA ARG A 31 7.68 13.76 -18.94
C ARG A 31 6.70 12.69 -18.46
N ASP A 32 6.04 12.04 -19.39
CA ASP A 32 5.28 10.85 -19.09
C ASP A 32 6.25 9.75 -18.63
N VAL A 33 6.07 9.28 -17.40
CA VAL A 33 6.85 8.17 -16.86
C VAL A 33 6.07 6.90 -17.06
N GLU A 34 6.55 6.06 -17.96
CA GLU A 34 5.98 4.73 -18.16
C GLU A 34 6.47 3.79 -17.06
N ALA A 35 5.65 3.69 -16.00
CA ALA A 35 6.02 2.97 -14.79
C ALA A 35 5.82 1.45 -14.88
N LEU A 36 4.93 0.99 -15.77
CA LEU A 36 4.64 -0.41 -16.05
C LEU A 36 4.64 -0.62 -17.57
N LYS A 37 5.39 -1.62 -18.07
CA LYS A 37 5.66 -1.81 -19.49
C LYS A 37 5.48 -3.27 -19.92
N ASP A 38 4.64 -3.47 -20.92
CA ASP A 38 4.57 -4.70 -21.75
C ASP A 38 4.75 -6.01 -20.99
N TYR A 39 3.83 -6.35 -20.07
CA TYR A 39 3.79 -7.66 -19.46
C TYR A 39 2.34 -8.13 -19.24
N THR A 40 2.18 -9.42 -19.11
CA THR A 40 0.96 -10.06 -18.67
C THR A 40 1.24 -10.81 -17.39
N LEU A 41 0.43 -10.60 -16.36
CA LEU A 41 0.53 -11.26 -15.07
C LEU A 41 -0.81 -11.87 -14.72
N HIS A 42 -0.84 -13.18 -14.51
CA HIS A 42 -1.97 -13.90 -13.96
C HIS A 42 -1.63 -14.35 -12.55
N ILE A 43 -2.55 -14.12 -11.63
CA ILE A 43 -2.44 -14.56 -10.23
C ILE A 43 -3.70 -15.38 -9.93
N GLU A 44 -3.49 -16.60 -9.47
CA GLU A 44 -4.58 -17.55 -9.22
C GLU A 44 -4.84 -17.69 -7.71
N ASN A 45 -5.98 -18.30 -7.41
CA ASN A 45 -6.38 -18.59 -6.04
C ASN A 45 -5.34 -19.50 -5.36
N GLY A 46 -4.92 -19.16 -4.16
CA GLY A 46 -3.85 -19.83 -3.42
C GLY A 46 -2.45 -19.30 -3.70
N GLU A 47 -2.29 -18.32 -4.60
CA GLU A 47 -0.99 -17.71 -4.83
C GLU A 47 -0.71 -16.55 -3.88
N HIS A 48 0.43 -16.65 -3.20
CA HIS A 48 1.05 -15.59 -2.41
C HIS A 48 2.27 -15.08 -3.18
N VAL A 49 2.08 -14.00 -3.92
CA VAL A 49 3.08 -13.46 -4.85
C VAL A 49 3.93 -12.39 -4.19
N GLY A 50 5.21 -12.64 -4.03
CA GLY A 50 6.19 -11.62 -3.63
C GLY A 50 6.62 -10.78 -4.83
N VAL A 51 6.69 -9.47 -4.67
CA VAL A 51 7.18 -8.54 -5.70
C VAL A 51 8.45 -7.88 -5.19
N ILE A 52 9.58 -8.18 -5.82
CA ILE A 52 10.89 -7.64 -5.47
C ILE A 52 11.48 -6.83 -6.62
N GLY A 53 12.46 -5.98 -6.33
CA GLY A 53 13.14 -5.13 -7.32
C GLY A 53 13.67 -3.85 -6.67
N HIS A 54 14.53 -3.11 -7.37
CA HIS A 54 15.08 -1.86 -6.86
C HIS A 54 14.03 -0.75 -6.71
N ASN A 55 14.40 0.35 -6.04
CA ASN A 55 13.52 1.52 -5.93
C ASN A 55 13.25 2.12 -7.32
N GLY A 56 11.99 2.45 -7.61
CA GLY A 56 11.58 2.95 -8.92
C GLY A 56 11.34 1.86 -9.98
N SER A 57 11.44 0.57 -9.66
CA SER A 57 11.17 -0.51 -10.62
C SER A 57 9.69 -0.68 -10.99
N GLY A 58 8.75 0.00 -10.31
CA GLY A 58 7.31 -0.03 -10.61
C GLY A 58 6.46 -0.85 -9.63
N LYS A 59 7.04 -1.41 -8.56
CA LYS A 59 6.33 -2.30 -7.60
C LYS A 59 5.09 -1.66 -6.97
N SER A 60 5.22 -0.50 -6.35
CA SER A 60 4.08 0.20 -5.73
C SER A 60 3.07 0.69 -6.77
N THR A 61 3.53 0.99 -7.99
CA THR A 61 2.63 1.31 -9.11
C THR A 61 1.81 0.09 -9.51
N LEU A 62 2.42 -1.10 -9.59
CA LEU A 62 1.71 -2.36 -9.85
C LEU A 62 0.63 -2.59 -8.78
N LEU A 63 1.00 -2.48 -7.50
CA LEU A 63 0.06 -2.67 -6.40
C LEU A 63 -1.14 -1.70 -6.49
N LYS A 64 -0.86 -0.41 -6.67
CA LYS A 64 -1.89 0.64 -6.79
C LYS A 64 -2.75 0.49 -8.05
N THR A 65 -2.20 -0.09 -9.10
CA THR A 65 -2.96 -0.44 -10.32
C THR A 65 -3.92 -1.61 -10.06
N ILE A 66 -3.45 -2.67 -9.41
CA ILE A 66 -4.31 -3.81 -9.02
C ILE A 66 -5.42 -3.34 -8.09
N ALA A 67 -5.12 -2.44 -7.15
CA ALA A 67 -6.11 -1.85 -6.24
C ALA A 67 -7.10 -0.87 -6.91
N GLY A 68 -6.95 -0.58 -8.21
CA GLY A 68 -7.79 0.39 -8.91
C GLY A 68 -7.52 1.85 -8.57
N VAL A 69 -6.46 2.16 -7.80
CA VAL A 69 -6.07 3.53 -7.44
C VAL A 69 -5.51 4.29 -8.64
N TYR A 70 -4.73 3.61 -9.48
CA TYR A 70 -4.21 4.19 -10.71
C TYR A 70 -4.97 3.66 -11.94
N PRO A 71 -5.45 4.58 -12.81
CA PRO A 71 -6.12 4.19 -14.04
C PRO A 71 -5.15 3.49 -14.99
N VAL A 72 -5.64 2.49 -15.71
CA VAL A 72 -4.89 1.81 -16.77
C VAL A 72 -4.92 2.66 -18.04
N VAL A 73 -3.78 3.05 -18.56
CA VAL A 73 -3.67 3.84 -19.79
C VAL A 73 -3.72 2.93 -21.03
N SER A 74 -3.11 1.74 -20.95
CA SER A 74 -3.11 0.74 -22.02
C SER A 74 -3.14 -0.68 -21.42
N GLY A 75 -3.76 -1.61 -22.10
CA GLY A 75 -3.98 -2.98 -21.59
C GLY A 75 -5.23 -3.07 -20.72
N THR A 76 -5.35 -4.17 -19.97
CA THR A 76 -6.51 -4.48 -19.12
C THR A 76 -6.05 -4.96 -17.75
N VAL A 77 -6.83 -4.67 -16.72
CA VAL A 77 -6.73 -5.28 -15.39
C VAL A 77 -8.10 -5.84 -15.05
N ASP A 78 -8.17 -7.14 -14.82
CA ASP A 78 -9.37 -7.84 -14.38
C ASP A 78 -9.10 -8.42 -12.99
N VAL A 79 -9.91 -8.05 -12.01
CA VAL A 79 -9.79 -8.52 -10.62
C VAL A 79 -11.11 -9.09 -10.16
N LYS A 80 -11.09 -10.34 -9.71
CA LYS A 80 -12.28 -11.07 -9.24
C LYS A 80 -12.17 -11.30 -7.73
N GLY A 81 -13.00 -10.63 -6.96
CA GLY A 81 -13.03 -10.69 -5.50
C GLY A 81 -12.84 -9.34 -4.85
N SER A 82 -12.98 -9.30 -3.53
CA SER A 82 -12.79 -8.11 -2.71
C SER A 82 -11.29 -7.87 -2.46
N ILE A 83 -10.84 -6.65 -2.75
CA ILE A 83 -9.47 -6.23 -2.48
C ILE A 83 -9.37 -5.63 -1.08
N HIS A 84 -8.42 -6.11 -0.32
CA HIS A 84 -8.00 -5.52 0.95
C HIS A 84 -6.56 -5.01 0.84
N SER A 85 -6.38 -3.69 0.91
CA SER A 85 -5.07 -3.06 0.73
C SER A 85 -4.55 -2.48 2.04
N LEU A 86 -3.31 -2.85 2.40
CA LEU A 86 -2.60 -2.37 3.57
C LEU A 86 -1.38 -1.51 3.15
N PHE A 87 -1.62 -0.55 2.28
CA PHE A 87 -0.67 0.51 1.97
C PHE A 87 -1.32 1.87 2.27
N ASP A 88 -0.49 2.90 2.47
CA ASP A 88 -0.94 4.25 2.80
C ASP A 88 -1.85 4.29 4.07
N LEU A 89 -1.42 3.63 5.15
CA LEU A 89 -2.19 3.47 6.41
C LEU A 89 -2.67 4.80 7.01
N GLY A 90 -2.02 5.92 6.71
CA GLY A 90 -2.40 7.25 7.18
C GLY A 90 -3.48 7.96 6.36
N LEU A 91 -3.92 7.42 5.22
CA LEU A 91 -4.92 8.08 4.39
C LEU A 91 -6.33 8.00 4.99
N GLY A 92 -7.08 9.08 4.84
CA GLY A 92 -8.51 9.14 5.17
C GLY A 92 -8.82 9.41 6.63
N PHE A 93 -7.86 9.89 7.42
CA PHE A 93 -8.11 10.41 8.74
C PHE A 93 -8.49 11.89 8.72
N ASP A 94 -9.52 12.24 9.48
CA ASP A 94 -9.89 13.62 9.80
C ASP A 94 -9.28 14.00 11.16
N LEU A 95 -8.39 14.96 11.14
CA LEU A 95 -7.63 15.38 12.32
C LEU A 95 -8.49 16.03 13.40
N GLU A 96 -9.60 16.63 13.04
CA GLU A 96 -10.51 17.29 13.99
C GLU A 96 -11.49 16.33 14.66
N SER A 97 -11.66 15.14 14.10
CA SER A 97 -12.54 14.10 14.62
C SER A 97 -11.82 13.18 15.60
N SER A 98 -12.59 12.55 16.49
CA SER A 98 -12.08 11.58 17.47
C SER A 98 -11.55 10.30 16.80
N GLY A 99 -10.79 9.49 17.55
CA GLY A 99 -10.35 8.19 17.09
C GLY A 99 -11.52 7.28 16.73
N ARG A 100 -12.61 7.32 17.53
CA ARG A 100 -13.84 6.55 17.29
C ARG A 100 -14.52 6.92 15.98
N GLU A 101 -14.66 8.21 15.67
CA GLU A 101 -15.21 8.68 14.41
C GLU A 101 -14.30 8.31 13.24
N ASN A 102 -13.00 8.39 13.41
CA ASN A 102 -12.03 8.00 12.41
C ASN A 102 -12.04 6.48 12.11
N ILE A 103 -12.41 5.63 13.06
CA ILE A 103 -12.69 4.21 12.79
C ILE A 103 -13.79 4.08 11.74
N ILE A 104 -14.87 4.86 11.89
CA ILE A 104 -16.01 4.84 10.95
C ILE A 104 -15.58 5.36 9.58
N TYR A 105 -14.97 6.54 9.52
CA TYR A 105 -14.57 7.16 8.25
C TYR A 105 -13.62 6.27 7.47
N ARG A 106 -12.62 5.72 8.15
CA ARG A 106 -11.66 4.86 7.51
C ARG A 106 -12.25 3.51 7.12
N GLY A 107 -13.11 2.92 7.94
CA GLY A 107 -13.83 1.69 7.59
C GLY A 107 -14.64 1.84 6.30
N LEU A 108 -15.38 2.96 6.16
CA LEU A 108 -16.13 3.30 4.95
C LEU A 108 -15.23 3.47 3.73
N LEU A 109 -14.09 4.16 3.89
CA LEU A 109 -13.11 4.33 2.82
C LEU A 109 -12.48 3.01 2.36
N LEU A 110 -12.35 2.05 3.27
CA LEU A 110 -11.87 0.69 2.96
C LEU A 110 -12.97 -0.21 2.38
N GLY A 111 -14.19 0.33 2.19
CA GLY A 111 -15.30 -0.37 1.55
C GLY A 111 -16.17 -1.19 2.49
N ALA A 112 -15.98 -1.08 3.82
CA ALA A 112 -16.85 -1.74 4.78
C ALA A 112 -18.20 -1.02 4.90
N THR A 113 -19.24 -1.77 5.20
CA THR A 113 -20.58 -1.22 5.52
C THR A 113 -20.60 -0.66 6.95
N PRO A 114 -21.51 0.29 7.26
CA PRO A 114 -21.68 0.80 8.62
C PRO A 114 -21.91 -0.32 9.66
N ALA A 115 -22.69 -1.34 9.30
CA ALA A 115 -22.96 -2.48 10.20
C ALA A 115 -21.71 -3.32 10.48
N GLU A 116 -20.86 -3.54 9.48
CA GLU A 116 -19.58 -4.26 9.66
C GLU A 116 -18.61 -3.45 10.53
N ILE A 117 -18.56 -2.13 10.36
CA ILE A 117 -17.72 -1.25 11.16
C ILE A 117 -18.19 -1.25 12.62
N GLU A 118 -19.49 -1.12 12.86
CA GLU A 118 -20.06 -1.15 14.19
C GLU A 118 -19.76 -2.48 14.90
N ALA A 119 -19.97 -3.60 14.22
CA ALA A 119 -19.69 -4.93 14.75
C ALA A 119 -18.20 -5.14 15.12
N LYS A 120 -17.29 -4.44 14.43
CA LYS A 120 -15.85 -4.53 14.64
C LYS A 120 -15.26 -3.41 15.50
N SER A 121 -16.05 -2.38 15.80
CA SER A 121 -15.56 -1.16 16.45
C SER A 121 -14.88 -1.45 17.80
N GLN A 122 -15.46 -2.29 18.64
CA GLN A 122 -14.87 -2.60 19.93
C GLN A 122 -13.56 -3.40 19.80
N GLU A 123 -13.51 -4.38 18.89
CA GLU A 123 -12.26 -5.11 18.59
C GLU A 123 -11.13 -4.17 18.13
N ILE A 124 -11.47 -3.20 17.28
CA ILE A 124 -10.51 -2.21 16.78
C ILE A 124 -9.98 -1.35 17.93
N ILE A 125 -10.87 -0.87 18.81
CA ILE A 125 -10.52 -0.03 19.95
C ILE A 125 -9.60 -0.81 20.91
N ASP A 126 -9.95 -2.03 21.25
CA ASP A 126 -9.18 -2.88 22.15
C ASP A 126 -7.80 -3.22 21.56
N PHE A 127 -7.74 -3.46 20.25
CA PHE A 127 -6.48 -3.73 19.57
C PHE A 127 -5.59 -2.47 19.51
N ALA A 128 -6.16 -1.30 19.22
CA ALA A 128 -5.44 -0.04 19.19
C ALA A 128 -4.87 0.33 20.56
N ASP A 129 -5.58 -0.05 21.64
CA ASP A 129 -5.15 0.12 23.03
C ASP A 129 -4.71 1.57 23.33
N LEU A 130 -5.62 2.50 23.02
CA LEU A 130 -5.41 3.95 23.19
C LEU A 130 -6.05 4.51 24.45
N GLY A 131 -6.77 3.67 25.23
CA GLY A 131 -7.48 4.09 26.43
C GLY A 131 -8.49 5.19 26.13
N GLU A 132 -8.58 6.19 27.01
CA GLU A 132 -9.50 7.33 26.88
C GLU A 132 -9.22 8.21 25.65
N PHE A 133 -7.98 8.16 25.10
CA PHE A 133 -7.65 8.96 23.92
C PHE A 133 -8.51 8.63 22.70
N ILE A 134 -9.17 7.47 22.66
CA ILE A 134 -10.04 7.08 21.55
C ILE A 134 -11.16 8.09 21.31
N ASP A 135 -11.60 8.81 22.33
CA ASP A 135 -12.67 9.78 22.29
C ASP A 135 -12.18 11.23 22.08
N TYR A 136 -10.85 11.46 21.99
CA TYR A 136 -10.27 12.76 21.69
C TYR A 136 -9.94 12.93 20.21
N PRO A 137 -9.91 14.19 19.69
CA PRO A 137 -9.49 14.48 18.32
C PRO A 137 -8.08 13.95 18.03
N ILE A 138 -7.91 13.30 16.87
CA ILE A 138 -6.66 12.62 16.54
C ILE A 138 -5.48 13.58 16.28
N LYS A 139 -5.73 14.87 16.08
CA LYS A 139 -4.69 15.90 16.06
C LYS A 139 -3.85 15.95 17.34
N SER A 140 -4.38 15.46 18.46
CA SER A 140 -3.67 15.37 19.74
C SER A 140 -2.85 14.09 19.89
N TYR A 141 -2.95 13.15 18.94
CA TYR A 141 -2.27 11.87 19.00
C TYR A 141 -0.78 11.99 18.69
N SER A 142 0.02 11.18 19.37
CA SER A 142 1.39 10.94 18.93
C SER A 142 1.42 10.17 17.62
N SER A 143 2.55 10.19 16.90
CA SER A 143 2.73 9.40 15.68
C SER A 143 2.50 7.90 15.92
N GLY A 144 2.93 7.38 17.09
CA GLY A 144 2.69 6.00 17.48
C GLY A 144 1.21 5.68 17.66
N MET A 145 0.43 6.56 18.31
CA MET A 145 -1.01 6.40 18.48
C MET A 145 -1.75 6.40 17.13
N LEU A 146 -1.37 7.29 16.22
CA LEU A 146 -1.93 7.33 14.86
C LEU A 146 -1.67 6.03 14.10
N VAL A 147 -0.45 5.51 14.17
CA VAL A 147 -0.08 4.24 13.54
C VAL A 147 -0.86 3.07 14.16
N ARG A 148 -0.99 3.03 15.48
CA ARG A 148 -1.75 2.00 16.20
C ARG A 148 -3.22 2.01 15.77
N LEU A 149 -3.87 3.18 15.71
CA LEU A 149 -5.24 3.31 15.25
C LEU A 149 -5.39 2.89 13.78
N ALA A 150 -4.53 3.43 12.90
CA ALA A 150 -4.54 3.15 11.47
C ALA A 150 -4.37 1.67 11.16
N PHE A 151 -3.42 1.03 11.82
CA PHE A 151 -3.16 -0.40 11.71
C PHE A 151 -4.35 -1.22 12.20
N SER A 152 -4.91 -0.87 13.37
CA SER A 152 -6.05 -1.59 13.97
C SER A 152 -7.26 -1.59 13.05
N VAL A 153 -7.63 -0.43 12.49
CA VAL A 153 -8.75 -0.32 11.56
C VAL A 153 -8.46 -1.12 10.29
N SER A 154 -7.29 -0.90 9.69
CA SER A 154 -6.94 -1.55 8.42
C SER A 154 -6.86 -3.06 8.52
N THR A 155 -6.42 -3.61 9.65
CA THR A 155 -6.27 -5.07 9.82
C THR A 155 -7.50 -5.77 10.39
N SER A 156 -8.54 -5.03 10.78
CA SER A 156 -9.82 -5.61 11.24
C SER A 156 -10.71 -6.05 10.08
N LEU A 157 -10.53 -5.46 8.92
CA LEU A 157 -11.27 -5.83 7.71
C LEU A 157 -10.51 -6.94 6.96
N THR A 158 -11.25 -7.71 6.18
CA THR A 158 -10.69 -8.82 5.39
C THR A 158 -11.20 -8.75 3.96
N GLY A 159 -10.43 -9.28 3.03
CA GLY A 159 -10.81 -9.40 1.63
C GLY A 159 -10.26 -10.70 1.03
N ASP A 160 -10.73 -11.03 -0.17
CA ASP A 160 -10.24 -12.20 -0.90
C ASP A 160 -8.78 -12.02 -1.33
N ILE A 161 -8.42 -10.79 -1.68
CA ILE A 161 -7.12 -10.41 -2.21
C ILE A 161 -6.46 -9.42 -1.26
N LEU A 162 -5.32 -9.81 -0.68
CA LEU A 162 -4.54 -8.98 0.22
C LEU A 162 -3.39 -8.31 -0.53
N LEU A 163 -3.35 -6.98 -0.51
CA LEU A 163 -2.27 -6.19 -1.11
C LEU A 163 -1.43 -5.52 -0.02
N LEU A 164 -0.15 -5.83 0.02
CA LEU A 164 0.79 -5.34 1.02
C LEU A 164 1.94 -4.57 0.37
N ASP A 165 2.20 -3.36 0.83
CA ASP A 165 3.39 -2.59 0.48
C ASP A 165 4.20 -2.35 1.75
N GLU A 166 5.40 -2.85 1.79
CA GLU A 166 6.40 -2.82 2.86
C GLU A 166 5.85 -2.56 4.28
N VAL A 167 5.64 -3.61 5.02
CA VAL A 167 4.87 -3.61 6.27
C VAL A 167 5.52 -2.78 7.36
N VAL A 168 4.70 -1.95 7.91
CA VAL A 168 4.77 -1.06 9.04
C VAL A 168 5.74 -1.49 10.14
N GLY A 169 6.83 -0.74 10.27
CA GLY A 169 7.76 -0.80 11.39
C GLY A 169 7.56 0.36 12.36
N ALA A 170 6.31 0.68 12.76
CA ALA A 170 6.07 1.78 13.68
C ALA A 170 5.20 1.36 14.86
N GLY A 171 5.66 1.68 16.07
CA GLY A 171 5.01 1.38 17.33
C GLY A 171 6.02 0.95 18.40
N ASP A 172 5.57 0.86 19.64
CA ASP A 172 6.36 0.28 20.72
C ASP A 172 6.48 -1.25 20.55
N ALA A 173 7.44 -1.86 21.28
CA ALA A 173 7.75 -3.28 21.14
C ALA A 173 6.54 -4.19 21.44
N SER A 174 5.63 -3.78 22.34
CA SER A 174 4.46 -4.56 22.71
C SER A 174 3.42 -4.58 21.60
N PHE A 175 3.17 -3.43 20.99
CA PHE A 175 2.28 -3.30 19.84
C PHE A 175 2.83 -4.04 18.63
N MET A 176 4.13 -3.97 18.39
CA MET A 176 4.79 -4.67 17.26
C MET A 176 4.58 -6.19 17.33
N ALA A 177 4.64 -6.79 18.51
CA ALA A 177 4.38 -8.22 18.66
C ALA A 177 2.91 -8.59 18.31
N LYS A 178 1.93 -7.76 18.74
CA LYS A 178 0.51 -7.90 18.37
C LYS A 178 0.32 -7.73 16.88
N ALA A 179 0.92 -6.68 16.29
CA ALA A 179 0.83 -6.34 14.88
C ALA A 179 1.39 -7.47 13.98
N GLN A 180 2.56 -8.01 14.31
CA GLN A 180 3.16 -9.14 13.57
C GLN A 180 2.27 -10.39 13.60
N ARG A 181 1.65 -10.71 14.75
CA ARG A 181 0.70 -11.82 14.84
C ARG A 181 -0.50 -11.59 13.94
N ARG A 182 -1.14 -10.42 14.02
CA ARG A 182 -2.30 -10.05 13.20
C ARG A 182 -1.97 -10.10 11.71
N MET A 183 -0.81 -9.58 11.31
CA MET A 183 -0.34 -9.65 9.93
C MET A 183 -0.20 -11.09 9.44
N LYS A 184 0.39 -11.98 10.26
CA LYS A 184 0.54 -13.39 9.91
C LYS A 184 -0.82 -14.09 9.75
N GLU A 185 -1.79 -13.76 10.58
CA GLU A 185 -3.16 -14.26 10.47
C GLU A 185 -3.82 -13.80 9.16
N LEU A 186 -3.69 -12.51 8.81
CA LEU A 186 -4.22 -11.97 7.56
C LEU A 186 -3.58 -12.60 6.32
N MET A 187 -2.24 -12.73 6.32
CA MET A 187 -1.51 -13.39 5.23
C MET A 187 -1.98 -14.83 5.04
N ASN A 188 -2.12 -15.60 6.13
CA ASN A 188 -2.55 -16.99 6.06
C ASN A 188 -4.03 -17.15 5.69
N GLY A 189 -4.88 -16.17 5.98
CA GLY A 189 -6.31 -16.18 5.71
C GLY A 189 -6.68 -15.68 4.31
N SER A 190 -5.78 -15.03 3.59
CA SER A 190 -6.05 -14.50 2.26
C SER A 190 -6.03 -15.59 1.19
N LYS A 191 -6.97 -15.51 0.23
CA LYS A 191 -7.00 -16.41 -0.93
C LYS A 191 -5.89 -16.09 -1.92
N ILE A 192 -5.62 -14.80 -2.11
CA ILE A 192 -4.54 -14.27 -2.94
C ILE A 192 -3.81 -13.22 -2.12
N MET A 193 -2.49 -13.20 -2.20
CA MET A 193 -1.68 -12.14 -1.61
C MET A 193 -0.69 -11.60 -2.64
N VAL A 194 -0.58 -10.26 -2.72
CA VAL A 194 0.51 -9.60 -3.45
C VAL A 194 1.29 -8.75 -2.46
N PHE A 195 2.54 -9.12 -2.25
CA PHE A 195 3.40 -8.53 -1.23
C PHE A 195 4.64 -7.88 -1.83
N VAL A 196 4.71 -6.56 -1.76
CA VAL A 196 5.88 -5.77 -2.16
C VAL A 196 6.78 -5.58 -0.95
N THR A 197 8.05 -5.95 -1.06
CA THR A 197 9.03 -5.75 0.01
C THR A 197 10.46 -5.85 -0.50
N HIS A 198 11.40 -5.27 0.25
CA HIS A 198 12.84 -5.46 0.07
C HIS A 198 13.41 -6.63 0.88
N ASN A 199 12.63 -7.18 1.82
CA ASN A 199 13.07 -8.27 2.67
C ASN A 199 12.91 -9.62 1.96
N THR A 200 13.98 -10.06 1.29
CA THR A 200 14.01 -11.33 0.54
C THR A 200 13.81 -12.57 1.44
N THR A 201 14.21 -12.50 2.72
CA THR A 201 13.99 -13.60 3.67
C THR A 201 12.52 -13.76 3.99
N LEU A 202 11.82 -12.65 4.22
CA LEU A 202 10.38 -12.70 4.50
C LEU A 202 9.61 -13.19 3.27
N VAL A 203 9.98 -12.75 2.07
CA VAL A 203 9.37 -13.24 0.82
C VAL A 203 9.51 -14.76 0.69
N GLN A 204 10.67 -15.33 0.98
CA GLN A 204 10.89 -16.78 0.94
C GLN A 204 10.07 -17.56 1.99
N GLN A 205 9.68 -16.90 3.10
CA GLN A 205 8.89 -17.54 4.16
C GLN A 205 7.39 -17.51 3.92
N VAL A 206 6.87 -16.43 3.29
CA VAL A 206 5.42 -16.20 3.20
C VAL A 206 4.86 -16.29 1.79
N CYS A 207 5.70 -16.29 0.75
CA CYS A 207 5.27 -16.35 -0.64
C CYS A 207 5.56 -17.73 -1.26
N ASN A 208 4.67 -18.19 -2.14
CA ASN A 208 4.88 -19.41 -2.93
C ASN A 208 5.30 -19.11 -4.39
N ARG A 209 5.22 -17.85 -4.81
CA ARG A 209 5.68 -17.33 -6.10
C ARG A 209 6.31 -15.96 -5.91
N VAL A 210 7.34 -15.64 -6.69
CA VAL A 210 8.01 -14.33 -6.64
C VAL A 210 8.20 -13.81 -8.04
N ILE A 211 7.93 -12.52 -8.21
CA ILE A 211 8.26 -11.79 -9.43
C ILE A 211 9.31 -10.72 -9.12
N MET A 212 10.30 -10.60 -9.99
CA MET A 212 11.28 -9.52 -9.95
C MET A 212 10.93 -8.48 -11.00
N MET A 213 10.81 -7.24 -10.55
CA MET A 213 10.56 -6.09 -11.41
C MET A 213 11.82 -5.25 -11.60
N ASP A 214 12.04 -4.82 -12.85
CA ASP A 214 13.08 -3.89 -13.23
C ASP A 214 12.56 -2.92 -14.29
N HIS A 215 12.72 -1.61 -14.06
CA HIS A 215 12.30 -0.53 -14.95
C HIS A 215 10.89 -0.71 -15.56
N GLY A 216 9.94 -1.13 -14.74
CA GLY A 216 8.53 -1.33 -15.12
C GLY A 216 8.22 -2.65 -15.82
N ARG A 217 9.19 -3.57 -15.93
CA ARG A 217 9.02 -4.89 -16.53
C ARG A 217 9.18 -6.01 -15.51
N ILE A 218 8.52 -7.12 -15.74
CA ILE A 218 8.81 -8.37 -15.02
C ILE A 218 9.98 -9.03 -15.73
N VAL A 219 11.12 -9.15 -15.04
CA VAL A 219 12.35 -9.74 -15.60
C VAL A 219 12.57 -11.17 -15.16
N LYS A 220 11.94 -11.58 -14.07
CA LYS A 220 11.95 -12.97 -13.59
C LYS A 220 10.67 -13.26 -12.83
N ASP A 221 10.14 -14.45 -13.02
CA ASP A 221 8.95 -14.98 -12.35
C ASP A 221 9.20 -16.48 -12.04
N GLY A 222 8.86 -16.92 -10.84
CA GLY A 222 9.06 -18.31 -10.45
C GLY A 222 9.07 -18.54 -8.95
N LYS A 223 9.71 -19.63 -8.54
CA LYS A 223 9.82 -20.02 -7.13
C LYS A 223 10.66 -19.00 -6.34
N PRO A 224 10.33 -18.78 -5.06
CA PRO A 224 11.02 -17.78 -4.23
C PRO A 224 12.54 -17.92 -4.23
N ASP A 225 13.07 -19.12 -4.03
CA ASP A 225 14.51 -19.34 -3.95
C ASP A 225 15.24 -19.00 -5.25
N GLU A 226 14.64 -19.36 -6.40
CA GLU A 226 15.21 -19.11 -7.73
C GLU A 226 15.25 -17.60 -8.04
N VAL A 227 14.14 -16.91 -7.77
CA VAL A 227 14.04 -15.48 -8.08
C VAL A 227 14.87 -14.64 -7.12
N VAL A 228 14.91 -14.99 -5.83
CA VAL A 228 15.75 -14.32 -4.84
C VAL A 228 17.24 -14.53 -5.14
N ALA A 229 17.65 -15.74 -5.55
CA ALA A 229 19.04 -16.00 -5.96
C ALA A 229 19.41 -15.17 -7.20
N PHE A 230 18.52 -15.07 -8.17
CA PHE A 230 18.71 -14.23 -9.36
C PHE A 230 18.83 -12.74 -8.99
N TYR A 231 17.92 -12.24 -8.12
CA TYR A 231 17.95 -10.86 -7.64
C TYR A 231 19.25 -10.50 -6.94
N LYS A 232 19.75 -11.36 -6.03
CA LYS A 232 21.01 -11.14 -5.33
C LYS A 232 22.20 -11.07 -6.31
N LYS A 233 22.23 -11.92 -7.34
CA LYS A 233 23.27 -11.87 -8.38
C LYS A 233 23.18 -10.57 -9.19
N ALA A 234 21.99 -10.13 -9.58
CA ALA A 234 21.80 -8.89 -10.32
C ALA A 234 22.20 -7.64 -9.52
N MET A 235 21.97 -7.64 -8.21
CA MET A 235 22.36 -6.53 -7.32
C MET A 235 23.85 -6.51 -6.97
N CYS A 236 24.58 -7.64 -7.14
CA CYS A 236 26.01 -7.73 -6.91
C CYS A 236 26.85 -7.54 -8.21
N ALA A 237 26.17 -7.39 -9.35
CA ALA A 237 26.87 -7.06 -10.60
C ALA A 237 27.27 -5.57 -10.56
N PRO A 238 28.57 -5.23 -10.86
CA PRO A 238 29.10 -3.89 -10.77
C PRO A 238 28.48 -2.93 -11.82
#